data_67b5edeee7f0f7f5aedfd91c8e1251db
#
_entry.id   67b5edeee7f0f7f5aedfd91c8e1251db
#
_cell.length_a   1.000
_cell.length_b   1.000
_cell.length_c   1.000
_cell.angle_alpha   90.00
_cell.angle_beta   90.00
_cell.angle_gamma   90.00
#
_symmetry.space_group_name_H-M   'P 1'
#
loop_
_entity.id
_entity.type
_entity.pdbx_description
1 polymer ?
#
loop_
_entity_poly.entity_id
_entity_poly.type
_entity_poly.pdbx_seq_one_letter_code
_entity_poly.pdbx_strand_id
1 'polypeptide(L)'
;MRWPGYHNGAPNGLWYTAPDQMSELYNRALAAGIQVHTHTNGDQATQMALDVFEPALRANPSPDHRFTIQHCQLADAAQFAKMGKLGMCVNLFANHHFYWGDEHYRLTVGPERAMRMNATRTALAANVPLAIHSDAPVTPLGPLFTAWAAVNRITASGRTQGEGEKIGVDQALYAITMGAAYTLHLDAELGSIEIGKRADFAVLDDDPTAVDAMALKDIPVWGTVQGGRIFPAAEL
;
A
#
# COMPACT_ATOMS: atom_id res chain seq x y z
N MET A 1 16.53 -5.27 -8.11
CA MET A 1 16.93 -4.98 -6.71
C MET A 1 18.32 -4.40 -6.70
N ARG A 2 18.61 -3.51 -5.74
CA ARG A 2 19.97 -3.02 -5.48
C ARG A 2 20.87 -4.17 -5.02
N TRP A 3 22.21 -3.95 -5.13
CA TRP A 3 23.18 -4.91 -4.59
C TRP A 3 22.90 -5.24 -3.12
N PRO A 4 23.04 -6.49 -2.67
CA PRO A 4 23.56 -7.67 -3.36
C PRO A 4 22.57 -8.43 -4.26
N GLY A 5 21.41 -7.94 -4.56
CA GLY A 5 20.40 -8.62 -5.36
C GLY A 5 19.51 -9.57 -4.55
N TYR A 6 19.05 -10.65 -5.16
CA TYR A 6 18.25 -11.66 -4.48
C TYR A 6 19.11 -12.50 -3.52
N HIS A 7 18.54 -12.88 -2.38
CA HIS A 7 19.21 -13.66 -1.34
C HIS A 7 19.68 -15.04 -1.86
N ASN A 8 18.90 -15.66 -2.73
CA ASN A 8 19.22 -16.94 -3.36
C ASN A 8 20.16 -16.83 -4.57
N GLY A 9 20.69 -15.64 -4.87
CA GLY A 9 21.55 -15.40 -6.03
C GLY A 9 20.86 -15.38 -7.38
N ALA A 10 19.52 -15.41 -7.43
CA ALA A 10 18.79 -15.27 -8.67
C ALA A 10 19.12 -13.92 -9.37
N PRO A 11 19.18 -13.88 -10.72
CA PRO A 11 19.41 -12.63 -11.44
C PRO A 11 18.29 -11.63 -11.21
N ASN A 12 18.61 -10.35 -11.25
CA ASN A 12 17.61 -9.30 -11.27
C ASN A 12 16.72 -9.44 -12.52
N GLY A 13 15.46 -9.08 -12.39
CA GLY A 13 14.52 -8.98 -13.50
C GLY A 13 14.90 -7.86 -14.48
N LEU A 14 14.11 -7.77 -15.55
CA LEU A 14 14.20 -6.71 -16.56
C LEU A 14 13.22 -5.57 -16.20
N TRP A 15 13.51 -4.39 -16.72
CA TRP A 15 12.56 -3.30 -16.70
C TRP A 15 11.39 -3.60 -17.63
N TYR A 16 10.15 -3.58 -17.15
CA TYR A 16 8.96 -3.59 -18.01
C TYR A 16 8.82 -2.29 -18.79
N THR A 17 9.19 -1.19 -18.16
CA THR A 17 9.24 0.14 -18.76
C THR A 17 10.63 0.69 -18.53
N ALA A 18 11.34 1.04 -19.60
CA ALA A 18 12.68 1.62 -19.51
C ALA A 18 12.63 3.02 -18.85
N PRO A 19 13.71 3.47 -18.18
CA PRO A 19 13.73 4.76 -17.48
C PRO A 19 13.36 5.97 -18.35
N ASP A 20 13.78 6.00 -19.60
CA ASP A 20 13.44 7.05 -20.57
C ASP A 20 11.96 7.06 -20.94
N GLN A 21 11.37 5.89 -21.17
CA GLN A 21 9.93 5.74 -21.40
C GLN A 21 9.12 6.14 -20.17
N MET A 22 9.56 5.76 -18.97
CA MET A 22 8.91 6.16 -17.72
C MET A 22 8.98 7.68 -17.52
N SER A 23 10.12 8.30 -17.83
CA SER A 23 10.29 9.75 -17.81
C SER A 23 9.31 10.45 -18.75
N GLU A 24 9.16 9.95 -19.97
CA GLU A 24 8.19 10.49 -20.94
C GLU A 24 6.76 10.37 -20.42
N LEU A 25 6.37 9.19 -19.91
CA LEU A 25 5.06 8.94 -19.34
C LEU A 25 4.72 9.91 -18.20
N TYR A 26 5.66 10.11 -17.27
CA TYR A 26 5.44 11.03 -16.14
C TYR A 26 5.31 12.49 -16.60
N ASN A 27 6.15 12.94 -17.54
CA ASN A 27 6.03 14.29 -18.09
C ASN A 27 4.67 14.51 -18.76
N ARG A 28 4.24 13.56 -19.59
CA ARG A 28 2.94 13.65 -20.30
C ARG A 28 1.76 13.60 -19.33
N ALA A 29 1.82 12.71 -18.33
CA ALA A 29 0.75 12.59 -17.35
C ALA A 29 0.61 13.86 -16.50
N LEU A 30 1.73 14.40 -15.99
CA LEU A 30 1.73 15.66 -15.22
C LEU A 30 1.21 16.82 -16.06
N ALA A 31 1.67 16.97 -17.32
CA ALA A 31 1.21 18.01 -18.22
C ALA A 31 -0.29 17.92 -18.55
N ALA A 32 -0.84 16.71 -18.54
CA ALA A 32 -2.27 16.44 -18.79
C ALA A 32 -3.14 16.41 -17.51
N GLY A 33 -2.56 16.57 -16.32
CA GLY A 33 -3.29 16.44 -15.05
C GLY A 33 -3.80 15.01 -14.79
N ILE A 34 -3.13 13.99 -15.36
CA ILE A 34 -3.49 12.58 -15.19
C ILE A 34 -2.66 11.99 -14.05
N GLN A 35 -3.33 11.42 -13.05
CA GLN A 35 -2.70 10.69 -11.98
C GLN A 35 -2.08 9.39 -12.50
N VAL A 36 -0.92 9.00 -11.94
CA VAL A 36 -0.26 7.73 -12.29
C VAL A 36 -0.03 6.88 -11.05
N HIS A 37 -0.34 5.59 -11.18
CA HIS A 37 0.00 4.55 -10.23
C HIS A 37 1.10 3.68 -10.82
N THR A 38 2.25 3.62 -10.15
CA THR A 38 3.44 2.91 -10.65
C THR A 38 3.73 1.68 -9.80
N HIS A 39 3.72 0.51 -10.43
CA HIS A 39 4.08 -0.74 -9.77
C HIS A 39 5.58 -0.83 -9.51
N THR A 40 5.99 -1.05 -8.26
CA THR A 40 7.38 -1.39 -7.89
C THR A 40 7.44 -2.37 -6.73
N ASN A 41 8.21 -3.45 -6.85
CA ASN A 41 8.52 -4.33 -5.73
C ASN A 41 9.96 -4.12 -5.23
N GLY A 42 10.92 -4.07 -6.14
CA GLY A 42 12.32 -3.89 -5.78
C GLY A 42 12.68 -2.46 -5.38
N ASP A 43 13.58 -2.32 -4.44
CA ASP A 43 14.16 -1.05 -4.01
C ASP A 43 14.81 -0.25 -5.15
N GLN A 44 15.42 -0.94 -6.12
CA GLN A 44 15.97 -0.30 -7.32
C GLN A 44 14.86 0.21 -8.26
N ALA A 45 13.77 -0.54 -8.41
CA ALA A 45 12.62 -0.09 -9.21
C ALA A 45 11.99 1.16 -8.60
N THR A 46 11.80 1.17 -7.28
CA THR A 46 11.33 2.36 -6.56
C THR A 46 12.28 3.54 -6.75
N GLN A 47 13.60 3.31 -6.65
CA GLN A 47 14.56 4.38 -6.86
C GLN A 47 14.49 4.96 -8.27
N MET A 48 14.40 4.11 -9.28
CA MET A 48 14.27 4.56 -10.69
C MET A 48 13.01 5.40 -10.87
N ALA A 49 11.88 4.96 -10.34
CA ALA A 49 10.63 5.73 -10.40
C ALA A 49 10.80 7.13 -9.78
N LEU A 50 11.45 7.23 -8.61
CA LEU A 50 11.72 8.49 -7.93
C LEU A 50 12.70 9.39 -8.72
N ASP A 51 13.72 8.81 -9.34
CA ASP A 51 14.76 9.55 -10.06
C ASP A 51 14.24 10.15 -11.37
N VAL A 52 13.26 9.50 -12.00
CA VAL A 52 12.63 10.06 -13.22
C VAL A 52 11.45 10.97 -12.87
N PHE A 53 10.77 10.76 -11.73
CA PHE A 53 9.63 11.57 -11.33
C PHE A 53 10.03 12.98 -10.89
N GLU A 54 11.09 13.13 -10.11
CA GLU A 54 11.51 14.42 -9.58
C GLU A 54 11.80 15.47 -10.69
N PRO A 55 12.56 15.16 -11.76
CA PRO A 55 12.74 16.08 -12.89
C PRO A 55 11.43 16.37 -13.63
N ALA A 56 10.58 15.36 -13.80
CA ALA A 56 9.30 15.53 -14.47
C ALA A 56 8.37 16.49 -13.70
N LEU A 57 8.31 16.36 -12.36
CA LEU A 57 7.54 17.26 -11.50
C LEU A 57 8.10 18.69 -11.51
N ARG A 58 9.43 18.86 -11.59
CA ARG A 58 10.03 20.19 -11.74
C ARG A 58 9.67 20.85 -13.07
N ALA A 59 9.61 20.06 -14.14
CA ALA A 59 9.24 20.53 -15.47
C ALA A 59 7.73 20.84 -15.59
N ASN A 60 6.90 20.09 -14.88
CA ASN A 60 5.44 20.19 -14.88
C ASN A 60 4.92 20.25 -13.44
N PRO A 61 5.02 21.40 -12.75
CA PRO A 61 4.62 21.51 -11.35
C PRO A 61 3.14 21.18 -11.16
N SER A 62 2.85 20.26 -10.24
CA SER A 62 1.51 19.84 -9.87
C SER A 62 1.45 19.62 -8.34
N PRO A 63 0.85 20.53 -7.58
CA PRO A 63 0.91 20.49 -6.11
C PRO A 63 0.09 19.33 -5.50
N ASP A 64 -0.94 18.85 -6.18
CA ASP A 64 -1.81 17.75 -5.73
C ASP A 64 -1.86 16.62 -6.78
N HIS A 65 -0.70 16.16 -7.23
CA HIS A 65 -0.61 15.11 -8.24
C HIS A 65 -0.94 13.71 -7.71
N ARG A 66 -0.72 13.45 -6.42
CA ARG A 66 -0.93 12.16 -5.72
C ARG A 66 -0.42 10.93 -6.48
N PHE A 67 0.68 11.07 -7.24
CA PHE A 67 1.31 9.93 -7.91
C PHE A 67 1.66 8.88 -6.86
N THR A 68 1.21 7.66 -7.09
CA THR A 68 1.24 6.60 -6.09
C THR A 68 2.16 5.47 -6.53
N ILE A 69 3.07 5.06 -5.64
CA ILE A 69 3.83 3.82 -5.83
C ILE A 69 3.00 2.65 -5.28
N GLN A 70 2.65 1.71 -6.16
CA GLN A 70 1.96 0.49 -5.81
C GLN A 70 2.96 -0.56 -5.31
N HIS A 71 2.57 -1.35 -4.33
CA HIS A 71 3.36 -2.32 -3.56
C HIS A 71 4.50 -1.67 -2.78
N CYS A 72 5.43 -0.98 -3.44
CA CYS A 72 6.56 -0.31 -2.78
C CYS A 72 7.31 -1.23 -1.79
N GLN A 73 7.33 -2.54 -2.08
CA GLN A 73 7.58 -3.62 -1.12
C GLN A 73 8.91 -3.49 -0.37
N LEU A 74 9.99 -3.19 -1.10
CA LEU A 74 11.35 -3.16 -0.55
C LEU A 74 11.92 -1.75 -0.40
N ALA A 75 11.09 -0.71 -0.48
CA ALA A 75 11.53 0.66 -0.29
C ALA A 75 12.18 0.87 1.07
N ASP A 76 13.22 1.69 1.10
CA ASP A 76 13.93 2.07 2.34
C ASP A 76 13.46 3.44 2.87
N ALA A 77 13.94 3.80 4.06
CA ALA A 77 13.56 5.04 4.73
C ALA A 77 13.94 6.30 3.92
N ALA A 78 15.06 6.27 3.17
CA ALA A 78 15.48 7.40 2.35
C ALA A 78 14.54 7.59 1.16
N GLN A 79 14.03 6.49 0.58
CA GLN A 79 13.04 6.53 -0.49
C GLN A 79 11.70 7.06 0.00
N PHE A 80 11.21 6.62 1.15
CA PHE A 80 10.00 7.19 1.76
C PHE A 80 10.17 8.67 2.10
N ALA A 81 11.31 9.07 2.66
CA ALA A 81 11.61 10.48 2.90
C ALA A 81 11.61 11.33 1.60
N LYS A 82 12.09 10.76 0.49
CA LYS A 82 12.03 11.40 -0.83
C LYS A 82 10.60 11.49 -1.34
N MET A 83 9.80 10.42 -1.21
CA MET A 83 8.37 10.43 -1.58
C MET A 83 7.59 11.51 -0.83
N GLY A 84 7.77 11.61 0.49
CA GLY A 84 7.11 12.65 1.29
C GLY A 84 7.45 14.06 0.82
N LYS A 85 8.73 14.32 0.50
CA LYS A 85 9.16 15.62 -0.05
C LYS A 85 8.59 15.92 -1.44
N LEU A 86 8.32 14.90 -2.23
CA LEU A 86 7.76 15.02 -3.57
C LEU A 86 6.23 15.03 -3.58
N GLY A 87 5.55 14.86 -2.45
CA GLY A 87 4.09 14.77 -2.37
C GLY A 87 3.51 13.49 -2.97
N MET A 88 4.32 12.44 -3.10
CA MET A 88 3.88 11.14 -3.59
C MET A 88 3.13 10.35 -2.52
N CYS A 89 2.30 9.43 -2.95
CA CYS A 89 1.57 8.49 -2.11
C CYS A 89 2.15 7.07 -2.26
N VAL A 90 1.80 6.18 -1.33
CA VAL A 90 2.06 4.75 -1.44
C VAL A 90 0.82 3.93 -1.17
N ASN A 91 0.73 2.78 -1.84
CA ASN A 91 -0.28 1.76 -1.59
C ASN A 91 0.44 0.43 -1.40
N LEU A 92 0.63 0.02 -0.12
CA LEU A 92 1.48 -1.11 0.25
C LEU A 92 0.69 -2.42 0.23
N PHE A 93 1.31 -3.49 -0.31
CA PHE A 93 0.69 -4.81 -0.33
C PHE A 93 0.88 -5.54 1.01
N ALA A 94 0.03 -5.24 2.00
CA ALA A 94 0.16 -5.76 3.35
C ALA A 94 0.05 -7.29 3.43
N ASN A 95 -0.77 -7.91 2.59
CA ASN A 95 -0.98 -9.37 2.57
C ASN A 95 0.28 -10.18 2.22
N HIS A 96 1.33 -9.54 1.63
CA HIS A 96 2.65 -10.18 1.42
C HIS A 96 3.20 -10.85 2.67
N HIS A 97 2.98 -10.27 3.84
CA HIS A 97 3.50 -10.83 5.10
C HIS A 97 2.96 -12.23 5.36
N PHE A 98 1.65 -12.40 5.21
CA PHE A 98 1.01 -13.68 5.46
C PHE A 98 1.31 -14.70 4.36
N TYR A 99 1.10 -14.33 3.10
CA TYR A 99 1.14 -15.30 2.00
C TYR A 99 2.55 -15.69 1.55
N TRP A 100 3.53 -14.78 1.63
CA TRP A 100 4.89 -15.01 1.12
C TRP A 100 5.99 -14.60 2.09
N GLY A 101 5.66 -14.17 3.30
CA GLY A 101 6.63 -13.67 4.25
C GLY A 101 7.73 -14.68 4.58
N ASP A 102 7.38 -15.94 4.75
CA ASP A 102 8.34 -16.99 5.05
C ASP A 102 9.29 -17.28 3.89
N GLU A 103 8.78 -17.29 2.64
CA GLU A 103 9.58 -17.46 1.43
C GLU A 103 10.50 -16.24 1.20
N HIS A 104 10.00 -15.06 1.42
CA HIS A 104 10.81 -13.84 1.34
C HIS A 104 11.94 -13.87 2.37
N TYR A 105 11.64 -14.28 3.60
CA TYR A 105 12.64 -14.38 4.66
C TYR A 105 13.73 -15.41 4.33
N ARG A 106 13.34 -16.62 3.87
CA ARG A 106 14.27 -17.74 3.65
C ARG A 106 14.98 -17.72 2.32
N LEU A 107 14.27 -17.35 1.23
CA LEU A 107 14.71 -17.65 -0.13
C LEU A 107 14.97 -16.41 -0.98
N THR A 108 14.05 -15.41 -0.99
CA THR A 108 14.09 -14.41 -2.05
C THR A 108 14.85 -13.15 -1.67
N VAL A 109 14.47 -12.48 -0.58
CA VAL A 109 15.07 -11.20 -0.19
C VAL A 109 15.97 -11.29 1.03
N GLY A 110 15.86 -12.39 1.79
CA GLY A 110 16.64 -12.66 2.99
C GLY A 110 16.08 -11.97 4.24
N PRO A 111 16.57 -12.37 5.42
CA PRO A 111 16.02 -11.95 6.71
C PRO A 111 15.96 -10.43 6.88
N GLU A 112 17.03 -9.72 6.61
CA GLU A 112 17.13 -8.28 6.83
C GLU A 112 16.08 -7.50 6.03
N ARG A 113 15.96 -7.78 4.72
CA ARG A 113 15.01 -7.09 3.87
C ARG A 113 13.57 -7.52 4.13
N ALA A 114 13.34 -8.82 4.40
CA ALA A 114 12.03 -9.32 4.74
C ALA A 114 11.46 -8.66 6.00
N MET A 115 12.29 -8.40 7.02
CA MET A 115 11.87 -7.75 8.25
C MET A 115 11.44 -6.28 8.07
N ARG A 116 11.87 -5.62 7.00
CA ARG A 116 11.52 -4.22 6.71
C ARG A 116 10.61 -4.03 5.49
N MET A 117 10.20 -5.11 4.81
CA MET A 117 9.33 -4.97 3.63
C MET A 117 7.96 -4.41 4.01
N ASN A 118 7.29 -3.75 3.04
CA ASN A 118 6.00 -3.07 3.25
C ASN A 118 6.02 -2.20 4.52
N ALA A 119 6.95 -1.25 4.58
CA ALA A 119 7.31 -0.49 5.77
C ALA A 119 6.27 0.59 6.09
N THR A 120 5.13 0.19 6.67
CA THR A 120 3.97 1.04 6.95
C THR A 120 4.28 2.16 7.93
N ARG A 121 4.97 1.85 9.04
CA ARG A 121 5.36 2.87 10.05
C ARG A 121 6.36 3.85 9.47
N THR A 122 7.34 3.37 8.71
CA THR A 122 8.34 4.22 8.05
C THR A 122 7.68 5.17 7.03
N ALA A 123 6.70 4.71 6.25
CA ALA A 123 5.94 5.56 5.34
C ALA A 123 5.20 6.68 6.08
N LEU A 124 4.48 6.34 7.16
CA LEU A 124 3.77 7.32 8.00
C LEU A 124 4.74 8.32 8.65
N ALA A 125 5.87 7.86 9.17
CA ALA A 125 6.90 8.73 9.78
C ALA A 125 7.53 9.70 8.77
N ALA A 126 7.54 9.35 7.49
CA ALA A 126 7.97 10.21 6.39
C ALA A 126 6.87 11.13 5.84
N ASN A 127 5.68 11.16 6.47
CA ASN A 127 4.49 11.89 6.02
C ASN A 127 4.07 11.52 4.60
N VAL A 128 4.24 10.27 4.18
CA VAL A 128 3.74 9.76 2.92
C VAL A 128 2.30 9.30 3.11
N PRO A 129 1.33 9.85 2.38
CA PRO A 129 -0.05 9.35 2.41
C PRO A 129 -0.07 7.86 2.08
N LEU A 130 -0.68 7.07 2.99
CA LEU A 130 -0.62 5.62 2.98
C LEU A 130 -1.99 5.00 2.69
N ALA A 131 -2.04 4.14 1.69
CA ALA A 131 -3.05 3.11 1.53
C ALA A 131 -2.41 1.72 1.67
N ILE A 132 -3.24 0.71 1.92
CA ILE A 132 -2.85 -0.70 1.91
C ILE A 132 -3.86 -1.52 1.11
N HIS A 133 -3.39 -2.57 0.44
CA HIS A 133 -4.21 -3.37 -0.46
C HIS A 133 -3.93 -4.88 -0.36
N SER A 134 -4.84 -5.66 -0.94
CA SER A 134 -4.76 -7.12 -1.04
C SER A 134 -4.22 -7.60 -2.39
N ASP A 135 -4.11 -6.72 -3.39
CA ASP A 135 -3.77 -7.06 -4.77
C ASP A 135 -4.70 -8.12 -5.38
N ALA A 136 -6.01 -8.02 -5.08
CA ALA A 136 -6.98 -8.97 -5.61
C ALA A 136 -6.95 -8.99 -7.15
N PRO A 137 -6.96 -10.18 -7.79
CA PRO A 137 -7.20 -11.52 -7.26
C PRO A 137 -5.94 -12.29 -6.82
N VAL A 138 -4.77 -11.64 -6.72
CA VAL A 138 -3.50 -12.28 -6.28
C VAL A 138 -3.64 -12.82 -4.86
N THR A 139 -4.29 -12.08 -3.97
CA THR A 139 -4.83 -12.60 -2.71
C THR A 139 -6.32 -12.29 -2.62
N PRO A 140 -7.09 -12.98 -1.75
CA PRO A 140 -8.51 -12.70 -1.58
C PRO A 140 -8.79 -11.23 -1.24
N LEU A 141 -9.90 -10.71 -1.77
CA LEU A 141 -10.39 -9.38 -1.42
C LEU A 141 -11.01 -9.40 -0.02
N GLY A 142 -10.22 -8.99 0.95
CA GLY A 142 -10.63 -8.93 2.37
C GLY A 142 -10.01 -7.72 3.06
N PRO A 143 -10.66 -6.54 3.06
CA PRO A 143 -10.07 -5.33 3.64
C PRO A 143 -9.69 -5.46 5.12
N LEU A 144 -10.49 -6.14 5.94
CA LEU A 144 -10.16 -6.40 7.35
C LEU A 144 -8.94 -7.33 7.49
N PHE A 145 -8.79 -8.32 6.61
CA PHE A 145 -7.59 -9.15 6.58
C PHE A 145 -6.35 -8.32 6.18
N THR A 146 -6.50 -7.41 5.24
CA THR A 146 -5.41 -6.50 4.82
C THR A 146 -4.99 -5.58 5.97
N ALA A 147 -5.96 -5.02 6.71
CA ALA A 147 -5.70 -4.25 7.92
C ALA A 147 -5.02 -5.10 9.00
N TRP A 148 -5.52 -6.30 9.26
CA TRP A 148 -4.92 -7.27 10.18
C TRP A 148 -3.46 -7.59 9.82
N ALA A 149 -3.16 -7.79 8.53
CA ALA A 149 -1.81 -8.07 8.07
C ALA A 149 -0.84 -6.91 8.34
N ALA A 150 -1.27 -5.66 8.19
CA ALA A 150 -0.48 -4.47 8.50
C ALA A 150 -0.27 -4.27 10.01
N VAL A 151 -1.30 -4.56 10.83
CA VAL A 151 -1.26 -4.42 12.30
C VAL A 151 -0.38 -5.51 12.93
N ASN A 152 -0.56 -6.76 12.54
CA ASN A 152 0.07 -7.90 13.20
C ASN A 152 1.37 -8.35 12.53
N ARG A 153 1.49 -8.22 11.21
CA ARG A 153 2.65 -8.59 10.40
C ARG A 153 3.09 -10.04 10.61
N ILE A 154 2.11 -10.94 10.69
CA ILE A 154 2.34 -12.37 10.94
C ILE A 154 2.35 -13.14 9.62
N THR A 155 3.36 -14.00 9.45
CA THR A 155 3.47 -14.94 8.34
C THR A 155 2.58 -16.17 8.56
N ALA A 156 2.39 -16.99 7.52
CA ALA A 156 1.63 -18.23 7.63
C ALA A 156 2.24 -19.22 8.65
N SER A 157 3.55 -19.17 8.91
CA SER A 157 4.20 -19.97 9.96
C SER A 157 4.08 -19.37 11.37
N GLY A 158 3.43 -18.23 11.54
CA GLY A 158 3.28 -17.55 12.83
C GLY A 158 4.44 -16.64 13.22
N ARG A 159 5.39 -16.38 12.32
CA ARG A 159 6.50 -15.46 12.57
C ARG A 159 6.01 -14.01 12.49
N THR A 160 6.35 -13.17 13.45
CA THR A 160 6.22 -11.71 13.31
C THR A 160 7.34 -11.18 12.41
N GLN A 161 6.98 -10.50 11.34
CA GLN A 161 7.91 -10.01 10.34
C GLN A 161 8.00 -8.48 10.38
N GLY A 162 9.00 -7.94 11.10
CA GLY A 162 9.23 -6.51 11.23
C GLY A 162 8.35 -5.83 12.28
N GLU A 163 8.54 -6.19 13.54
CA GLU A 163 7.82 -5.62 14.70
C GLU A 163 7.81 -4.08 14.69
N GLY A 164 8.93 -3.46 14.31
CA GLY A 164 9.08 -2.00 14.24
C GLY A 164 8.23 -1.31 13.18
N GLU A 165 7.68 -2.06 12.24
CA GLU A 165 6.84 -1.54 11.15
C GLU A 165 5.33 -1.76 11.37
N LYS A 166 4.93 -2.36 12.50
CA LYS A 166 3.50 -2.46 12.88
C LYS A 166 2.87 -1.08 13.03
N ILE A 167 1.63 -0.95 12.61
CA ILE A 167 0.78 0.23 12.81
C ILE A 167 -0.42 -0.12 13.69
N GLY A 168 -1.05 0.88 14.29
CA GLY A 168 -2.27 0.69 15.08
C GLY A 168 -3.48 0.34 14.22
N VAL A 169 -4.52 -0.22 14.86
CA VAL A 169 -5.78 -0.59 14.20
C VAL A 169 -6.39 0.64 13.51
N ASP A 170 -6.48 1.78 14.18
CA ASP A 170 -7.03 3.02 13.61
C ASP A 170 -6.28 3.46 12.34
N GLN A 171 -4.94 3.35 12.34
CA GLN A 171 -4.11 3.67 11.18
C GLN A 171 -4.35 2.71 10.03
N ALA A 172 -4.54 1.41 10.32
CA ALA A 172 -4.82 0.41 9.30
C ALA A 172 -6.23 0.58 8.72
N LEU A 173 -7.23 0.87 9.56
CA LEU A 173 -8.59 1.19 9.11
C LEU A 173 -8.60 2.45 8.25
N TYR A 174 -7.88 3.50 8.65
CA TYR A 174 -7.69 4.69 7.82
C TYR A 174 -7.06 4.34 6.47
N ALA A 175 -6.03 3.50 6.44
CA ALA A 175 -5.31 3.14 5.22
C ALA A 175 -6.17 2.33 4.21
N ILE A 176 -7.14 1.53 4.68
CA ILE A 176 -8.10 0.81 3.81
C ILE A 176 -9.33 1.65 3.42
N THR A 177 -9.51 2.83 4.00
CA THR A 177 -10.68 3.72 3.78
C THR A 177 -10.23 5.08 3.23
N MET A 178 -10.02 6.07 4.10
CA MET A 178 -9.60 7.42 3.71
C MET A 178 -8.28 7.46 2.96
N GLY A 179 -7.27 6.68 3.41
CA GLY A 179 -5.99 6.58 2.71
C GLY A 179 -6.16 6.07 1.29
N ALA A 180 -6.97 5.01 1.12
CA ALA A 180 -7.30 4.47 -0.20
C ALA A 180 -8.05 5.50 -1.07
N ALA A 181 -9.07 6.16 -0.53
CA ALA A 181 -9.81 7.21 -1.24
C ALA A 181 -8.89 8.38 -1.64
N TYR A 182 -7.98 8.80 -0.75
CA TYR A 182 -7.02 9.86 -1.02
C TYR A 182 -6.11 9.54 -2.19
N THR A 183 -5.57 8.30 -2.26
CA THR A 183 -4.70 7.88 -3.37
C THR A 183 -5.42 7.78 -4.71
N LEU A 184 -6.75 7.96 -4.74
CA LEU A 184 -7.58 7.91 -5.94
C LEU A 184 -8.27 9.25 -6.27
N HIS A 185 -7.97 10.33 -5.54
CA HIS A 185 -8.69 11.62 -5.60
C HIS A 185 -10.20 11.49 -5.31
N LEU A 186 -10.61 10.51 -4.50
CA LEU A 186 -12.00 10.26 -4.11
C LEU A 186 -12.29 10.63 -2.65
N ASP A 187 -11.34 11.20 -1.93
CA ASP A 187 -11.46 11.54 -0.51
C ASP A 187 -12.50 12.62 -0.20
N ALA A 188 -12.88 13.44 -1.18
CA ALA A 188 -14.01 14.35 -1.06
C ALA A 188 -15.38 13.65 -1.16
N GLU A 189 -15.43 12.43 -1.74
CA GLU A 189 -16.66 11.69 -2.00
C GLU A 189 -16.81 10.42 -1.15
N LEU A 190 -15.69 9.80 -0.76
CA LEU A 190 -15.60 8.47 -0.14
C LEU A 190 -14.62 8.46 1.03
N GLY A 191 -14.54 7.32 1.72
CA GLY A 191 -13.49 6.97 2.68
C GLY A 191 -13.80 7.35 4.13
N SER A 192 -14.75 8.23 4.39
CA SER A 192 -15.22 8.57 5.74
C SER A 192 -16.73 8.79 5.77
N ILE A 193 -17.30 8.74 6.97
CA ILE A 193 -18.71 9.01 7.22
C ILE A 193 -18.85 10.50 7.54
N GLU A 194 -19.10 11.31 6.51
CA GLU A 194 -19.24 12.76 6.61
C GLU A 194 -20.42 13.26 5.78
N ILE A 195 -21.03 14.36 6.21
CA ILE A 195 -22.13 15.00 5.47
C ILE A 195 -21.61 15.44 4.10
N GLY A 196 -22.31 15.04 3.04
CA GLY A 196 -21.97 15.37 1.65
C GLY A 196 -21.22 14.26 0.91
N LYS A 197 -20.67 13.27 1.61
CA LYS A 197 -20.08 12.09 0.99
C LYS A 197 -21.13 11.04 0.64
N ARG A 198 -20.75 10.10 -0.21
CA ARG A 198 -21.62 8.98 -0.59
C ARG A 198 -21.91 8.11 0.63
N ALA A 199 -23.13 7.59 0.71
CA ALA A 199 -23.53 6.63 1.72
C ALA A 199 -23.03 5.23 1.36
N ASP A 200 -21.69 5.04 1.44
CA ASP A 200 -20.99 3.79 1.16
C ASP A 200 -20.36 3.28 2.45
N PHE A 201 -20.87 2.16 2.99
CA PHE A 201 -20.48 1.62 4.30
C PHE A 201 -20.26 0.12 4.23
N ALA A 202 -19.36 -0.40 5.08
CA ALA A 202 -19.39 -1.78 5.55
C ALA A 202 -20.09 -1.81 6.92
N VAL A 203 -20.99 -2.78 7.12
CA VAL A 203 -21.64 -3.03 8.41
C VAL A 203 -20.99 -4.26 9.00
N LEU A 204 -20.39 -4.10 10.18
CA LEU A 204 -19.64 -5.13 10.88
C LEU A 204 -20.42 -5.57 12.11
N ASP A 205 -20.28 -6.83 12.52
CA ASP A 205 -20.94 -7.37 13.72
C ASP A 205 -20.24 -6.95 15.02
N ASP A 206 -18.95 -6.58 14.95
CA ASP A 206 -18.16 -6.11 16.08
C ASP A 206 -17.43 -4.80 15.76
N ASP A 207 -17.07 -4.06 16.80
CA ASP A 207 -16.25 -2.85 16.69
C ASP A 207 -14.78 -3.20 16.45
N PRO A 208 -14.23 -2.91 15.25
CA PRO A 208 -12.84 -3.24 14.90
C PRO A 208 -11.80 -2.54 15.80
N THR A 209 -12.19 -1.47 16.51
CA THR A 209 -11.30 -0.74 17.41
C THR A 209 -11.32 -1.30 18.83
N ALA A 210 -12.29 -2.12 19.17
CA ALA A 210 -12.50 -2.69 20.50
C ALA A 210 -12.09 -4.17 20.62
N VAL A 211 -12.01 -4.90 19.49
CA VAL A 211 -11.57 -6.30 19.50
C VAL A 211 -10.05 -6.42 19.66
N ASP A 212 -9.60 -7.61 20.07
CA ASP A 212 -8.16 -7.92 20.00
C ASP A 212 -7.64 -7.79 18.56
N ALA A 213 -6.48 -7.20 18.38
CA ALA A 213 -5.89 -6.98 17.05
C ALA A 213 -5.73 -8.27 16.23
N MET A 214 -5.56 -9.43 16.89
CA MET A 214 -5.51 -10.73 16.22
C MET A 214 -6.86 -11.17 15.67
N ALA A 215 -7.96 -10.72 16.27
CA ALA A 215 -9.33 -11.06 15.86
C ALA A 215 -9.85 -10.14 14.74
N LEU A 216 -9.16 -9.05 14.42
CA LEU A 216 -9.61 -8.05 13.43
C LEU A 216 -10.06 -8.68 12.10
N LYS A 217 -9.35 -9.68 11.60
CA LYS A 217 -9.65 -10.38 10.34
C LYS A 217 -10.88 -11.29 10.41
N ASP A 218 -11.31 -11.63 11.62
CA ASP A 218 -12.37 -12.61 11.87
C ASP A 218 -13.72 -11.93 12.17
N ILE A 219 -13.76 -10.59 12.21
CA ILE A 219 -15.01 -9.83 12.39
C ILE A 219 -15.94 -10.11 11.20
N PRO A 220 -17.16 -10.63 11.45
CA PRO A 220 -18.11 -10.86 10.39
C PRO A 220 -18.56 -9.54 9.76
N VAL A 221 -18.71 -9.55 8.45
CA VAL A 221 -19.31 -8.44 7.69
C VAL A 221 -20.77 -8.79 7.45
N TRP A 222 -21.69 -8.14 8.16
CA TRP A 222 -23.12 -8.31 7.97
C TRP A 222 -23.57 -7.95 6.55
N GLY A 223 -22.93 -6.95 5.94
CA GLY A 223 -23.25 -6.50 4.60
C GLY A 223 -22.59 -5.18 4.27
N THR A 224 -22.95 -4.64 3.11
CA THR A 224 -22.49 -3.33 2.66
C THR A 224 -23.66 -2.44 2.27
N VAL A 225 -23.43 -1.14 2.33
CA VAL A 225 -24.33 -0.12 1.80
C VAL A 225 -23.57 0.61 0.71
N GLN A 226 -24.16 0.74 -0.47
CA GLN A 226 -23.59 1.48 -1.59
C GLN A 226 -24.60 2.50 -2.12
N GLY A 227 -24.26 3.76 -2.06
CA GLY A 227 -25.15 4.86 -2.44
C GLY A 227 -26.48 4.84 -1.67
N GLY A 228 -26.46 4.40 -0.41
CA GLY A 228 -27.64 4.23 0.43
C GLY A 228 -28.44 2.93 0.20
N ARG A 229 -28.06 2.10 -0.77
CA ARG A 229 -28.68 0.78 -1.01
C ARG A 229 -27.97 -0.30 -0.22
N ILE A 230 -28.75 -1.12 0.49
CA ILE A 230 -28.27 -2.20 1.35
C ILE A 230 -28.04 -3.47 0.54
N PHE A 231 -26.91 -4.14 0.79
CA PHE A 231 -26.53 -5.44 0.25
C PHE A 231 -26.09 -6.35 1.43
N PRO A 232 -27.00 -7.16 2.00
CA PRO A 232 -26.63 -8.11 3.03
C PRO A 232 -25.60 -9.12 2.49
N ALA A 233 -24.70 -9.61 3.34
CA ALA A 233 -23.84 -10.73 3.00
C ALA A 233 -24.72 -11.96 2.70
N ALA A 234 -24.30 -12.78 1.72
CA ALA A 234 -24.97 -14.05 1.48
C ALA A 234 -24.76 -14.97 2.69
N GLU A 235 -25.81 -15.67 3.13
CA GLU A 235 -25.66 -16.78 4.06
C GLU A 235 -24.79 -17.85 3.37
N LEU A 236 -23.63 -18.19 3.98
CA LEU A 236 -22.69 -19.20 3.46
C LEU A 236 -23.11 -20.60 3.95
#